data_dc2080a5d8287dca9825265e8f67a52d
#
_entry.id   dc2080a5d8287dca9825265e8f67a52d
#
_cell.length_a   1.000
_cell.length_b   1.000
_cell.length_c   1.000
_cell.angle_alpha   90.00
_cell.angle_beta   90.00
_cell.angle_gamma   90.00
#
_symmetry.space_group_name_H-M   'P 1'
#
loop_
_entity.id
_entity.type
_entity.pdbx_description
1 polymer ?
#
loop_
_entity_poly.entity_id
_entity_poly.type
_entity_poly.pdbx_seq_one_letter_code
_entity_poly.pdbx_strand_id
1 'polypeptide(L)'
;VSRASHPVNPIRVQALNLFATSKTKAELDKGMDQLISILLKVGTGELDEYLAKFIASAGLIVASSDSSVQSDEVEKIFQSLAGLKSFPREYLDEIASGNVGEIFNEAVGKILEINPGMREALLQDMIHIILSAKIIDKEEIGLIYSFGAGIGFSDIEIATSIAKAIQQCYVPSIDAIC
;
A
#
# COMPACT_ATOMS: atom_id res chain seq x y z
N VAL A 1 -0.26 17.82 21.43
CA VAL A 1 -1.33 16.85 21.14
C VAL A 1 -0.63 15.60 20.61
N SER A 2 -0.60 14.54 21.43
CA SER A 2 -0.02 13.24 21.04
C SER A 2 -0.86 12.67 19.91
N ARG A 3 -0.29 12.54 18.71
CA ARG A 3 -0.90 11.78 17.63
C ARG A 3 -0.89 10.32 18.04
N ALA A 4 -2.06 9.77 18.31
CA ALA A 4 -2.19 8.35 18.58
C ALA A 4 -1.74 7.57 17.34
N SER A 5 -0.61 6.89 17.42
CA SER A 5 -0.06 6.02 16.36
C SER A 5 -0.81 4.68 16.25
N HIS A 6 -1.97 4.55 16.89
CA HIS A 6 -2.73 3.32 16.97
C HIS A 6 -4.21 3.54 16.62
N PRO A 7 -4.88 2.54 16.04
CA PRO A 7 -6.32 2.59 15.81
C PRO A 7 -7.09 2.98 17.06
N VAL A 8 -8.15 3.77 16.87
CA VAL A 8 -9.00 4.23 17.98
C VAL A 8 -9.52 3.05 18.83
N ASN A 9 -9.59 3.23 20.13
CA ASN A 9 -9.96 2.17 21.08
C ASN A 9 -11.21 1.35 20.70
N PRO A 10 -12.32 1.94 20.20
CA PRO A 10 -13.49 1.14 19.79
C PRO A 10 -13.20 0.10 18.71
N ILE A 11 -12.35 0.41 17.75
CA ILE A 11 -11.99 -0.50 16.66
C ILE A 11 -11.11 -1.65 17.17
N ARG A 12 -10.19 -1.36 18.08
CA ARG A 12 -9.37 -2.40 18.74
C ARG A 12 -10.24 -3.36 19.56
N VAL A 13 -11.23 -2.82 20.29
CA VAL A 13 -12.19 -3.62 21.04
C VAL A 13 -13.02 -4.51 20.12
N GLN A 14 -13.50 -3.97 18.99
CA GLN A 14 -14.23 -4.76 18.00
C GLN A 14 -13.37 -5.85 17.37
N ALA A 15 -12.11 -5.57 17.02
CA ALA A 15 -11.18 -6.57 16.50
C ALA A 15 -10.95 -7.72 17.51
N LEU A 16 -10.76 -7.38 18.79
CA LEU A 16 -10.62 -8.38 19.85
C LEU A 16 -11.89 -9.22 20.06
N ASN A 17 -13.07 -8.58 19.97
CA ASN A 17 -14.35 -9.28 20.05
C ASN A 17 -14.54 -10.24 18.87
N LEU A 18 -14.22 -9.81 17.64
CA LEU A 18 -14.26 -10.68 16.48
C LEU A 18 -13.34 -11.89 16.65
N PHE A 19 -12.12 -11.67 17.11
CA PHE A 19 -11.18 -12.75 17.38
C PHE A 19 -11.71 -13.74 18.44
N ALA A 20 -12.34 -13.22 19.50
CA ALA A 20 -12.86 -14.03 20.61
C ALA A 20 -14.15 -14.79 20.25
N THR A 21 -14.97 -14.27 19.33
CA THR A 21 -16.32 -14.81 19.03
C THR A 21 -16.40 -15.59 17.73
N SER A 22 -15.48 -15.40 16.80
CA SER A 22 -15.45 -16.13 15.53
C SER A 22 -15.14 -17.61 15.75
N LYS A 23 -16.01 -18.47 15.21
CA LYS A 23 -15.87 -19.94 15.34
C LYS A 23 -15.02 -20.54 14.24
N THR A 24 -14.90 -19.85 13.12
CA THR A 24 -14.12 -20.28 11.95
C THR A 24 -13.22 -19.17 11.46
N LYS A 25 -12.16 -19.55 10.75
CA LYS A 25 -11.26 -18.58 10.13
C LYS A 25 -12.02 -17.69 9.12
N ALA A 26 -12.93 -18.26 8.35
CA ALA A 26 -13.71 -17.52 7.36
C ALA A 26 -14.62 -16.45 8.00
N GLU A 27 -15.22 -16.74 9.16
CA GLU A 27 -15.99 -15.74 9.92
C GLU A 27 -15.10 -14.60 10.45
N LEU A 28 -13.91 -14.96 10.94
CA LEU A 28 -12.94 -13.98 11.42
C LEU A 28 -12.47 -13.07 10.27
N ASP A 29 -12.07 -13.66 9.15
CA ASP A 29 -11.58 -12.93 7.98
C ASP A 29 -12.65 -11.96 7.47
N LYS A 30 -13.89 -12.42 7.29
CA LYS A 30 -15.03 -11.57 6.88
C LYS A 30 -15.31 -10.43 7.87
N GLY A 31 -15.28 -10.71 9.16
CA GLY A 31 -15.47 -9.69 10.21
C GLY A 31 -14.35 -8.67 10.24
N MET A 32 -13.10 -9.11 10.03
CA MET A 32 -11.94 -8.22 9.93
C MET A 32 -12.01 -7.35 8.68
N ASP A 33 -12.39 -7.88 7.53
CA ASP A 33 -12.59 -7.11 6.29
C ASP A 33 -13.63 -6.00 6.46
N GLN A 34 -14.75 -6.31 7.13
CA GLN A 34 -15.77 -5.30 7.46
C GLN A 34 -15.20 -4.21 8.38
N LEU A 35 -14.43 -4.59 9.40
CA LEU A 35 -13.83 -3.64 10.34
C LEU A 35 -12.82 -2.73 9.64
N ILE A 36 -12.04 -3.27 8.72
CA ILE A 36 -11.10 -2.53 7.89
C ILE A 36 -11.82 -1.60 6.93
N SER A 37 -12.91 -2.07 6.31
CA SER A 37 -13.76 -1.22 5.47
C SER A 37 -14.33 -0.02 6.25
N ILE A 38 -14.69 -0.21 7.53
CA ILE A 38 -15.10 0.87 8.41
C ILE A 38 -13.91 1.82 8.67
N LEU A 39 -12.72 1.30 8.94
CA LEU A 39 -11.50 2.11 9.13
C LEU A 39 -11.17 2.96 7.91
N LEU A 40 -11.27 2.38 6.71
CA LEU A 40 -11.03 3.09 5.46
C LEU A 40 -12.11 4.14 5.14
N LYS A 41 -13.37 3.87 5.53
CA LYS A 41 -14.50 4.79 5.30
C LYS A 41 -14.66 5.86 6.38
N VAL A 42 -14.29 5.54 7.61
CA VAL A 42 -14.32 6.43 8.79
C VAL A 42 -12.95 7.06 9.00
N GLY A 43 -12.08 6.94 8.00
CA GLY A 43 -10.69 7.34 8.01
C GLY A 43 -10.46 8.53 8.93
N THR A 44 -9.41 8.49 9.71
CA THR A 44 -9.05 9.50 10.67
C THR A 44 -8.77 10.87 10.03
N GLY A 45 -8.90 10.97 8.69
CA GLY A 45 -8.78 12.19 7.93
C GLY A 45 -8.74 11.96 6.41
N GLU A 46 -8.96 13.02 5.67
CA GLU A 46 -8.89 13.06 4.21
C GLU A 46 -7.55 12.52 3.67
N LEU A 47 -6.45 12.78 4.37
CA LEU A 47 -5.12 12.28 4.01
C LEU A 47 -5.07 10.74 4.01
N ASP A 48 -5.67 10.10 5.00
CA ASP A 48 -5.66 8.63 5.12
C ASP A 48 -6.46 7.97 3.99
N GLU A 49 -7.55 8.61 3.55
CA GLU A 49 -8.34 8.16 2.41
C GLU A 49 -7.53 8.21 1.11
N TYR A 50 -6.82 9.32 0.87
CA TYR A 50 -5.99 9.44 -0.34
C TYR A 50 -4.75 8.53 -0.29
N LEU A 51 -4.16 8.29 0.89
CA LEU A 51 -3.09 7.30 1.05
C LEU A 51 -3.58 5.89 0.71
N ALA A 52 -4.79 5.52 1.14
CA ALA A 52 -5.39 4.24 0.79
C ALA A 52 -5.62 4.12 -0.73
N LYS A 53 -6.17 5.17 -1.37
CA LYS A 53 -6.35 5.23 -2.84
C LYS A 53 -5.01 5.11 -3.58
N PHE A 54 -3.99 5.84 -3.12
CA PHE A 54 -2.64 5.80 -3.70
C PHE A 54 -2.08 4.37 -3.68
N ILE A 55 -2.06 3.73 -2.51
CA ILE A 55 -1.48 2.39 -2.35
C ILE A 55 -2.26 1.36 -3.18
N ALA A 56 -3.60 1.39 -3.15
CA ALA A 56 -4.43 0.46 -3.90
C ALA A 56 -4.25 0.63 -5.42
N SER A 57 -4.27 1.87 -5.91
CA SER A 57 -4.09 2.14 -7.34
C SER A 57 -2.66 1.86 -7.81
N ALA A 58 -1.64 2.19 -7.01
CA ALA A 58 -0.25 1.86 -7.32
C ALA A 58 -0.05 0.34 -7.44
N GLY A 59 -0.56 -0.44 -6.50
CA GLY A 59 -0.51 -1.91 -6.56
C GLY A 59 -1.20 -2.48 -7.80
N LEU A 60 -2.36 -1.93 -8.20
CA LEU A 60 -3.06 -2.34 -9.42
C LEU A 60 -2.30 -1.95 -10.69
N ILE A 61 -1.66 -0.77 -10.73
CA ILE A 61 -0.82 -0.35 -11.87
C ILE A 61 0.37 -1.30 -12.03
N VAL A 62 1.08 -1.59 -10.95
CA VAL A 62 2.22 -2.53 -10.98
C VAL A 62 1.76 -3.93 -11.41
N ALA A 63 0.66 -4.41 -10.85
CA ALA A 63 0.09 -5.70 -11.23
C ALA A 63 -0.32 -5.77 -12.71
N SER A 64 -0.78 -4.66 -13.32
CA SER A 64 -1.22 -4.61 -14.71
C SER A 64 -0.10 -4.33 -15.71
N SER A 65 1.09 -3.93 -15.26
CA SER A 65 2.25 -3.68 -16.14
C SER A 65 2.84 -4.98 -16.70
N ASP A 66 2.68 -6.08 -15.99
CA ASP A 66 3.00 -7.41 -16.50
C ASP A 66 1.78 -7.98 -17.25
N SER A 67 1.88 -8.07 -18.59
CA SER A 67 0.81 -8.53 -19.48
C SER A 67 0.38 -9.99 -19.25
N SER A 68 0.96 -10.68 -18.27
CA SER A 68 0.64 -12.06 -17.85
C SER A 68 -0.16 -12.14 -16.55
N VAL A 69 -0.51 -11.01 -15.92
CA VAL A 69 -1.09 -11.01 -14.58
C VAL A 69 -2.47 -11.64 -14.54
N GLN A 70 -2.55 -12.80 -13.92
CA GLN A 70 -3.81 -13.41 -13.49
C GLN A 70 -4.25 -12.77 -12.17
N SER A 71 -5.56 -12.74 -11.91
CA SER A 71 -6.15 -12.17 -10.67
C SER A 71 -5.49 -12.66 -9.37
N ASP A 72 -4.90 -13.86 -9.39
CA ASP A 72 -4.17 -14.44 -8.26
C ASP A 72 -2.83 -13.72 -7.95
N GLU A 73 -2.25 -13.03 -8.92
CA GLU A 73 -0.99 -12.29 -8.73
C GLU A 73 -1.23 -10.92 -8.12
N VAL A 74 -2.31 -10.26 -8.49
CA VAL A 74 -2.78 -9.04 -7.83
C VAL A 74 -2.96 -9.31 -6.32
N GLU A 75 -3.61 -10.42 -5.98
CA GLU A 75 -3.80 -10.84 -4.59
C GLU A 75 -2.48 -11.12 -3.88
N LYS A 76 -1.50 -11.73 -4.57
CA LYS A 76 -0.15 -11.98 -4.02
C LYS A 76 0.65 -10.69 -3.78
N ILE A 77 0.56 -9.71 -4.68
CA ILE A 77 1.20 -8.40 -4.48
C ILE A 77 0.63 -7.75 -3.23
N PHE A 78 -0.68 -7.69 -3.08
CA PHE A 78 -1.32 -7.15 -1.89
C PHE A 78 -1.05 -7.97 -0.62
N GLN A 79 -0.89 -9.29 -0.74
CA GLN A 79 -0.51 -10.15 0.40
C GLN A 79 0.97 -9.97 0.82
N SER A 80 1.85 -9.62 -0.10
CA SER A 80 3.27 -9.41 0.18
C SER A 80 3.58 -8.03 0.77
N LEU A 81 2.72 -7.05 0.52
CA LEU A 81 2.79 -5.75 1.16
C LEU A 81 2.37 -5.90 2.63
N ALA A 82 3.36 -6.16 3.49
CA ALA A 82 3.15 -6.40 4.92
C ALA A 82 2.37 -5.24 5.55
N GLY A 83 1.13 -5.46 5.93
CA GLY A 83 0.20 -4.47 6.45
C GLY A 83 -0.96 -4.14 5.50
N LEU A 84 -0.88 -4.47 4.22
CA LEU A 84 -1.94 -4.23 3.23
C LEU A 84 -2.84 -5.46 2.97
N LYS A 85 -2.67 -6.53 3.71
CA LYS A 85 -3.68 -7.62 3.81
C LYS A 85 -5.09 -7.12 4.14
N SER A 86 -5.22 -5.84 4.31
CA SER A 86 -6.37 -5.17 4.89
C SER A 86 -7.25 -4.45 3.89
N PHE A 87 -6.94 -4.42 2.60
CA PHE A 87 -7.88 -3.86 1.64
C PHE A 87 -9.00 -4.87 1.38
N PRO A 88 -10.27 -4.53 1.71
CA PRO A 88 -11.40 -5.37 1.33
C PRO A 88 -11.39 -5.56 -0.19
N ARG A 89 -11.74 -6.77 -0.64
CA ARG A 89 -11.77 -7.07 -2.08
C ARG A 89 -12.71 -6.12 -2.82
N GLU A 90 -13.83 -5.81 -2.21
CA GLU A 90 -14.80 -4.86 -2.76
C GLU A 90 -14.20 -3.46 -3.00
N TYR A 91 -13.28 -3.02 -2.14
CA TYR A 91 -12.59 -1.74 -2.31
C TYR A 91 -11.61 -1.78 -3.50
N LEU A 92 -10.86 -2.89 -3.63
CA LEU A 92 -9.97 -3.07 -4.78
C LEU A 92 -10.74 -3.21 -6.09
N ASP A 93 -11.87 -3.91 -6.08
CA ASP A 93 -12.76 -4.04 -7.23
C ASP A 93 -13.37 -2.68 -7.62
N GLU A 94 -13.70 -1.83 -6.65
CA GLU A 94 -14.17 -0.46 -6.87
C GLU A 94 -13.09 0.40 -7.55
N ILE A 95 -11.85 0.37 -7.04
CA ILE A 95 -10.72 1.08 -7.65
C ILE A 95 -10.41 0.53 -9.06
N ALA A 96 -10.39 -0.79 -9.23
CA ALA A 96 -10.10 -1.45 -10.51
C ALA A 96 -11.17 -1.21 -11.58
N SER A 97 -12.42 -1.00 -11.18
CA SER A 97 -13.54 -0.68 -12.10
C SER A 97 -13.50 0.77 -12.61
N GLY A 98 -12.76 1.63 -11.94
CA GLY A 98 -12.55 3.02 -12.33
C GLY A 98 -11.34 3.19 -13.26
N ASN A 99 -11.00 4.46 -13.55
CA ASN A 99 -9.73 4.77 -14.21
C ASN A 99 -8.61 4.80 -13.16
N VAL A 100 -7.91 3.67 -13.00
CA VAL A 100 -6.87 3.48 -11.98
C VAL A 100 -5.79 4.57 -12.06
N GLY A 101 -5.40 4.97 -13.27
CA GLY A 101 -4.40 6.03 -13.47
C GLY A 101 -4.89 7.40 -13.01
N GLU A 102 -6.15 7.75 -13.24
CA GLU A 102 -6.73 9.00 -12.74
C GLU A 102 -6.84 8.99 -11.23
N ILE A 103 -7.31 7.89 -10.63
CA ILE A 103 -7.41 7.71 -9.17
C ILE A 103 -6.03 7.86 -8.52
N PHE A 104 -5.01 7.24 -9.12
CA PHE A 104 -3.62 7.35 -8.66
C PHE A 104 -3.13 8.81 -8.69
N ASN A 105 -3.28 9.50 -9.82
CA ASN A 105 -2.82 10.88 -9.98
C ASN A 105 -3.58 11.84 -9.06
N GLU A 106 -4.89 11.67 -8.90
CA GLU A 106 -5.70 12.45 -7.97
C GLU A 106 -5.21 12.24 -6.53
N ALA A 107 -5.01 10.99 -6.12
CA ALA A 107 -4.55 10.66 -4.78
C ALA A 107 -3.18 11.30 -4.49
N VAL A 108 -2.20 11.17 -5.38
CA VAL A 108 -0.88 11.81 -5.24
C VAL A 108 -1.01 13.33 -5.13
N GLY A 109 -1.78 13.96 -6.02
CA GLY A 109 -2.00 15.39 -6.02
C GLY A 109 -2.60 15.89 -4.70
N LYS A 110 -3.64 15.20 -4.20
CA LYS A 110 -4.32 15.55 -2.94
C LYS A 110 -3.43 15.33 -1.71
N ILE A 111 -2.68 14.24 -1.66
CA ILE A 111 -1.72 14.00 -0.57
C ILE A 111 -0.71 15.14 -0.49
N LEU A 112 -0.14 15.54 -1.62
CA LEU A 112 0.86 16.61 -1.67
C LEU A 112 0.28 18.01 -1.44
N GLU A 113 -0.99 18.24 -1.79
CA GLU A 113 -1.73 19.44 -1.45
C GLU A 113 -1.94 19.58 0.07
N ILE A 114 -2.35 18.48 0.73
CA ILE A 114 -2.59 18.42 2.17
C ILE A 114 -1.26 18.50 2.95
N ASN A 115 -0.26 17.75 2.51
CA ASN A 115 1.04 17.69 3.17
C ASN A 115 2.20 17.50 2.16
N PRO A 116 2.82 18.59 1.70
CA PRO A 116 3.98 18.52 0.78
C PRO A 116 5.16 17.71 1.31
N GLY A 117 5.27 17.53 2.63
CA GLY A 117 6.33 16.72 3.25
C GLY A 117 6.19 15.20 3.02
N MET A 118 5.07 14.75 2.44
CA MET A 118 4.84 13.33 2.15
C MET A 118 5.58 12.81 0.91
N ARG A 119 6.24 13.67 0.12
CA ARG A 119 6.92 13.25 -1.12
C ARG A 119 7.87 12.07 -0.92
N GLU A 120 8.71 12.12 0.11
CA GLU A 120 9.67 11.05 0.39
C GLU A 120 8.95 9.75 0.77
N ALA A 121 7.91 9.82 1.58
CA ALA A 121 7.10 8.66 1.96
C ALA A 121 6.42 8.02 0.74
N LEU A 122 5.81 8.83 -0.14
CA LEU A 122 5.19 8.33 -1.37
C LEU A 122 6.20 7.65 -2.29
N LEU A 123 7.41 8.20 -2.44
CA LEU A 123 8.47 7.56 -3.22
C LEU A 123 8.89 6.22 -2.61
N GLN A 124 9.06 6.16 -1.28
CA GLN A 124 9.39 4.92 -0.58
C GLN A 124 8.30 3.88 -0.72
N ASP A 125 7.03 4.26 -0.56
CA ASP A 125 5.90 3.35 -0.70
C ASP A 125 5.82 2.79 -2.13
N MET A 126 6.01 3.64 -3.16
CA MET A 126 6.03 3.20 -4.57
C MET A 126 7.16 2.20 -4.83
N ILE A 127 8.37 2.48 -4.30
CA ILE A 127 9.51 1.55 -4.40
C ILE A 127 9.18 0.22 -3.71
N HIS A 128 8.61 0.24 -2.51
CA HIS A 128 8.26 -0.98 -1.78
C HIS A 128 7.18 -1.80 -2.50
N ILE A 129 6.18 -1.14 -3.09
CA ILE A 129 5.14 -1.80 -3.90
C ILE A 129 5.79 -2.57 -5.05
N ILE A 130 6.69 -1.92 -5.80
CA ILE A 130 7.38 -2.54 -6.93
C ILE A 130 8.32 -3.65 -6.49
N LEU A 131 9.13 -3.43 -5.42
CA LEU A 131 10.03 -4.46 -4.89
C LEU A 131 9.28 -5.70 -4.37
N SER A 132 8.04 -5.56 -3.95
CA SER A 132 7.23 -6.69 -3.48
C SER A 132 6.69 -7.58 -4.61
N ALA A 133 6.72 -7.12 -5.85
CA ALA A 133 6.31 -7.87 -7.05
C ALA A 133 7.28 -9.00 -7.48
N LYS A 134 8.36 -9.25 -6.75
CA LYS A 134 9.35 -10.35 -6.91
C LYS A 134 10.21 -10.34 -8.17
N ILE A 135 9.76 -9.78 -9.26
CA ILE A 135 10.53 -9.67 -10.51
C ILE A 135 10.58 -8.19 -10.84
N ILE A 136 11.74 -7.61 -10.75
CA ILE A 136 11.95 -6.20 -11.08
C ILE A 136 12.50 -6.17 -12.49
N ASP A 137 11.72 -5.70 -13.42
CA ASP A 137 12.15 -5.48 -14.79
C ASP A 137 12.49 -4.01 -15.06
N LYS A 138 12.87 -3.74 -16.30
CA LYS A 138 13.25 -2.40 -16.74
C LYS A 138 12.05 -1.43 -16.76
N GLU A 139 10.86 -1.95 -16.99
CA GLU A 139 9.62 -1.15 -17.10
C GLU A 139 9.18 -0.68 -15.71
N GLU A 140 9.27 -1.55 -14.72
CA GLU A 140 8.98 -1.23 -13.32
C GLU A 140 9.96 -0.22 -12.72
N ILE A 141 11.26 -0.35 -13.05
CA ILE A 141 12.25 0.67 -12.69
C ILE A 141 11.90 1.99 -13.35
N GLY A 142 11.50 1.97 -14.62
CA GLY A 142 11.03 3.15 -15.36
C GLY A 142 9.83 3.84 -14.70
N LEU A 143 8.90 3.06 -14.10
CA LEU A 143 7.78 3.60 -13.33
C LEU A 143 8.26 4.36 -12.08
N ILE A 144 9.23 3.83 -11.33
CA ILE A 144 9.79 4.53 -10.16
C ILE A 144 10.41 5.86 -10.56
N TYR A 145 11.20 5.88 -11.65
CA TYR A 145 11.83 7.11 -12.13
C TYR A 145 10.80 8.13 -12.62
N SER A 146 9.80 7.69 -13.39
CA SER A 146 8.73 8.57 -13.88
C SER A 146 7.92 9.16 -12.73
N PHE A 147 7.56 8.34 -11.75
CA PHE A 147 6.84 8.78 -10.57
C PHE A 147 7.67 9.75 -9.72
N GLY A 148 8.92 9.37 -9.39
CA GLY A 148 9.81 10.20 -8.58
C GLY A 148 10.09 11.56 -9.21
N ALA A 149 10.35 11.60 -10.52
CA ALA A 149 10.52 12.84 -11.27
C ALA A 149 9.23 13.69 -11.25
N GLY A 150 8.07 13.06 -11.40
CA GLY A 150 6.76 13.72 -11.35
C GLY A 150 6.46 14.41 -10.01
N ILE A 151 6.98 13.89 -8.91
CA ILE A 151 6.85 14.50 -7.57
C ILE A 151 8.08 15.32 -7.15
N GLY A 152 9.04 15.55 -8.07
CA GLY A 152 10.11 16.51 -7.93
C GLY A 152 11.43 15.99 -7.37
N PHE A 153 11.71 14.69 -7.49
CA PHE A 153 13.03 14.11 -7.18
C PHE A 153 13.92 14.08 -8.43
N SER A 154 15.22 14.23 -8.22
CA SER A 154 16.24 14.01 -9.22
C SER A 154 16.53 12.50 -9.40
N ASP A 155 17.09 12.11 -10.54
CA ASP A 155 17.47 10.72 -10.83
C ASP A 155 18.44 10.15 -9.76
N ILE A 156 19.32 10.98 -9.22
CA ILE A 156 20.29 10.57 -8.18
C ILE A 156 19.56 10.27 -6.87
N GLU A 157 18.60 11.08 -6.48
CA GLU A 157 17.80 10.85 -5.27
C GLU A 157 16.96 9.59 -5.41
N ILE A 158 16.35 9.38 -6.59
CA ILE A 158 15.57 8.19 -6.89
C ILE A 158 16.45 6.94 -6.83
N ALA A 159 17.62 6.95 -7.51
CA ALA A 159 18.56 5.83 -7.49
C ALA A 159 19.06 5.52 -6.07
N THR A 160 19.32 6.55 -5.26
CA THR A 160 19.72 6.40 -3.86
C THR A 160 18.62 5.76 -3.03
N SER A 161 17.36 6.16 -3.24
CA SER A 161 16.21 5.60 -2.54
C SER A 161 15.98 4.13 -2.91
N ILE A 162 16.11 3.76 -4.20
CA ILE A 162 16.04 2.37 -4.67
C ILE A 162 17.14 1.53 -4.02
N ALA A 163 18.39 2.00 -4.05
CA ALA A 163 19.53 1.28 -3.48
C ALA A 163 19.34 1.03 -1.97
N LYS A 164 18.84 2.03 -1.25
CA LYS A 164 18.55 1.92 0.19
C LYS A 164 17.43 0.89 0.46
N ALA A 165 16.37 0.90 -0.32
CA ALA A 165 15.26 -0.05 -0.18
C ALA A 165 15.72 -1.49 -0.46
N ILE A 166 16.50 -1.71 -1.52
CA ILE A 166 17.09 -3.01 -1.83
C ILE A 166 17.97 -3.51 -0.69
N GLN A 167 18.82 -2.67 -0.12
CA GLN A 167 19.66 -3.04 1.02
C GLN A 167 18.83 -3.47 2.22
N GLN A 168 17.72 -2.79 2.51
CA GLN A 168 16.83 -3.15 3.62
C GLN A 168 16.12 -4.50 3.40
N CYS A 169 15.78 -4.83 2.15
CA CYS A 169 15.15 -6.11 1.81
C CYS A 169 16.12 -7.30 1.88
N TYR A 170 17.42 -7.07 1.66
CA TYR A 170 18.43 -8.15 1.57
C TYR A 170 19.35 -8.25 2.78
N VAL A 171 19.18 -7.47 3.83
CA VAL A 171 19.91 -7.68 5.09
C VAL A 171 19.30 -8.91 5.79
N PRO A 172 20.01 -10.06 5.84
CA PRO A 172 19.52 -11.20 6.63
C PRO A 172 19.38 -10.74 8.08
N SER A 173 18.25 -11.06 8.70
CA SER A 173 18.08 -10.85 10.14
C SER A 173 19.22 -11.58 10.86
N ILE A 174 19.81 -10.95 11.86
CA ILE A 174 20.91 -11.53 12.66
C ILE A 174 20.51 -12.91 13.23
N ASP A 175 19.22 -13.13 13.44
CA ASP A 175 18.63 -14.40 13.91
C ASP A 175 18.78 -15.57 12.90
N ALA A 176 19.12 -15.28 11.64
CA ALA A 176 19.36 -16.32 10.62
C ALA A 176 20.83 -16.77 10.56
N ILE A 177 21.72 -16.20 11.38
CA ILE A 177 23.16 -16.45 11.38
C ILE A 177 23.61 -17.22 12.64
N CYS A 178 22.70 -17.48 13.59
CA CYS A 178 22.98 -18.27 14.80
C CYS A 178 22.47 -19.70 14.69
#